data_f1d225c98e561f2c68d76f168684d65d
#
_entry.id   f1d225c98e561f2c68d76f168684d65d
#
_cell.length_a   1.000
_cell.length_b   1.000
_cell.length_c   1.000
_cell.angle_alpha   90.00
_cell.angle_beta   90.00
_cell.angle_gamma   90.00
#
_symmetry.space_group_name_H-M   'P 1'
#
loop_
_entity.id
_entity.type
_entity.pdbx_description
1 polymer ?
#
loop_
_entity_poly.entity_id
_entity_poly.type
_entity_poly.pdbx_seq_one_letter_code
_entity_poly.pdbx_strand_id
1 'polypeptide(L)'
;MFVQGLIEKNLFFLLVCAYIWVEARTYTALAVKNTEINFVFLARLCVYLQKKKNCMAIVKPFRGLRPPKNIVEYVQSKPYDVLSSDEAREEADGNEMSLYHITRPEIDFPAGTDEHSPEVYQKSVGNFRQFQENGWLLQDEKEQYYVYAQTMNGKTICGFFVCAHVDDYMNGVIKKHELTRKDKEEDRMRHVRLNDANVEPVFFAYPDNERLAKLLAKYMAMPPEYDFVVNPGNLHNRLWVVSDDEDIETVTGEFAKMPSLYIADGHHRSAAAALVCSEKARNNPSHRGDEEYNYFMAVCFPVNELSIMDYNRVVKDLNGLSPQEFMAALEEDFVVLPKGVDIYRPAGLHNFSLYLQGEWYSLTAKPGTYDDTCPIGVLDVTVLSDLILDKILGIKDLRTSERVDFVGGIRGLEELRRRVDSGEMAAALALYPVSMKQLVDIADTGNIMPPKTTWFEPKLRSGLVIHKLS
;
A
#
# COMPACT_ATOMS: atom_id res chain seq x y z
N MET A 1 -39.97 -6.81 15.27
CA MET A 1 -39.03 -5.91 14.56
C MET A 1 -38.39 -6.54 13.33
N PHE A 2 -38.00 -7.83 13.34
CA PHE A 2 -37.35 -8.49 12.17
C PHE A 2 -38.27 -8.66 10.94
N VAL A 3 -39.56 -8.87 11.12
CA VAL A 3 -40.52 -9.11 10.04
C VAL A 3 -40.89 -7.80 9.30
N GLN A 4 -40.87 -6.67 9.99
CA GLN A 4 -41.22 -5.36 9.41
C GLN A 4 -40.16 -4.83 8.45
N GLY A 5 -38.87 -5.06 8.76
CA GLY A 5 -37.77 -4.67 7.87
C GLY A 5 -37.67 -5.51 6.59
N LEU A 6 -38.14 -6.76 6.61
CA LEU A 6 -38.21 -7.61 5.42
C LEU A 6 -39.35 -7.22 4.48
N ILE A 7 -40.46 -6.73 5.04
CA ILE A 7 -41.66 -6.27 4.28
C ILE A 7 -41.35 -4.92 3.57
N GLU A 8 -40.66 -4.00 4.24
CA GLU A 8 -40.28 -2.72 3.64
C GLU A 8 -39.27 -2.86 2.51
N LYS A 9 -38.29 -3.78 2.65
CA LYS A 9 -37.32 -4.07 1.58
C LYS A 9 -37.95 -4.71 0.35
N ASN A 10 -38.91 -5.61 0.57
CA ASN A 10 -39.66 -6.24 -0.54
C ASN A 10 -40.64 -5.28 -1.20
N LEU A 11 -41.24 -4.37 -0.45
CA LEU A 11 -42.18 -3.37 -0.98
C LEU A 11 -41.47 -2.32 -1.85
N PHE A 12 -40.26 -1.87 -1.45
CA PHE A 12 -39.42 -0.98 -2.26
C PHE A 12 -38.97 -1.65 -3.57
N PHE A 13 -38.59 -2.93 -3.51
CA PHE A 13 -38.23 -3.69 -4.70
C PHE A 13 -39.42 -3.86 -5.67
N LEU A 14 -40.59 -4.16 -5.14
CA LEU A 14 -41.82 -4.28 -5.93
C LEU A 14 -42.26 -2.92 -6.54
N LEU A 15 -42.04 -1.82 -5.84
CA LEU A 15 -42.36 -0.46 -6.34
C LEU A 15 -41.39 -0.04 -7.45
N VAL A 16 -40.11 -0.36 -7.33
CA VAL A 16 -39.11 -0.10 -8.40
C VAL A 16 -39.39 -0.97 -9.63
N CYS A 17 -39.72 -2.24 -9.45
CA CYS A 17 -40.11 -3.12 -10.56
C CYS A 17 -41.43 -2.67 -11.22
N ALA A 18 -42.40 -2.20 -10.44
CA ALA A 18 -43.65 -1.66 -10.94
C ALA A 18 -43.45 -0.32 -11.69
N TYR A 19 -42.59 0.56 -11.20
CA TYR A 19 -42.24 1.83 -11.87
C TYR A 19 -41.58 1.58 -13.21
N ILE A 20 -40.61 0.66 -13.26
CA ILE A 20 -39.91 0.25 -14.49
C ILE A 20 -40.92 -0.41 -15.47
N TRP A 21 -41.86 -1.19 -14.97
CA TRP A 21 -42.90 -1.84 -15.79
C TRP A 21 -43.91 -0.86 -16.38
N VAL A 22 -44.26 0.19 -15.64
CA VAL A 22 -45.15 1.29 -16.08
C VAL A 22 -44.45 2.15 -17.14
N GLU A 23 -43.16 2.52 -16.95
CA GLU A 23 -42.38 3.26 -17.94
C GLU A 23 -42.17 2.44 -19.24
N ALA A 24 -41.91 1.12 -19.11
CA ALA A 24 -41.75 0.26 -20.28
C ALA A 24 -43.06 0.13 -21.13
N ARG A 25 -44.24 0.29 -20.52
CA ARG A 25 -45.51 0.29 -21.24
C ARG A 25 -45.79 1.57 -22.04
N THR A 26 -45.20 2.68 -21.68
CA THR A 26 -45.39 3.98 -22.37
C THR A 26 -44.52 4.09 -23.64
N TYR A 27 -43.57 3.19 -23.85
CA TYR A 27 -42.67 3.13 -25.04
C TYR A 27 -42.98 1.97 -26.02
N THR A 28 -44.17 1.34 -25.95
CA THR A 28 -44.55 0.21 -26.78
C THR A 28 -45.14 0.63 -28.13
N ALA A 29 -44.28 0.89 -29.14
CA ALA A 29 -44.66 0.67 -30.54
C ALA A 29 -43.49 0.28 -31.47
N LEU A 30 -42.22 0.27 -31.01
CA LEU A 30 -41.06 0.01 -31.89
C LEU A 30 -40.01 -0.99 -31.38
N ALA A 31 -40.24 -1.77 -30.30
CA ALA A 31 -39.17 -2.50 -29.60
C ALA A 31 -39.43 -4.00 -29.37
N VAL A 32 -40.19 -4.72 -30.18
CA VAL A 32 -40.52 -6.15 -29.96
C VAL A 32 -39.35 -7.11 -30.24
N LYS A 33 -38.22 -6.66 -30.82
CA LYS A 33 -37.05 -7.51 -31.07
C LYS A 33 -35.87 -7.36 -30.07
N ASN A 34 -35.99 -6.45 -29.09
CA ASN A 34 -34.86 -6.17 -28.15
C ASN A 34 -35.19 -6.48 -26.66
N THR A 35 -36.31 -7.08 -26.36
CA THR A 35 -36.78 -7.27 -24.99
C THR A 35 -36.00 -8.30 -24.19
N GLU A 36 -35.52 -9.39 -24.82
CA GLU A 36 -34.71 -10.41 -24.11
C GLU A 36 -33.30 -9.90 -23.78
N ILE A 37 -32.70 -9.13 -24.67
CA ILE A 37 -31.35 -8.53 -24.45
C ILE A 37 -31.42 -7.48 -23.34
N ASN A 38 -32.49 -6.68 -23.28
CA ASN A 38 -32.66 -5.67 -22.24
C ASN A 38 -32.95 -6.29 -20.87
N PHE A 39 -33.67 -7.40 -20.78
CA PHE A 39 -33.96 -8.07 -19.51
C PHE A 39 -32.70 -8.73 -18.91
N VAL A 40 -31.88 -9.38 -19.72
CA VAL A 40 -30.60 -9.94 -19.28
C VAL A 40 -29.61 -8.83 -18.88
N PHE A 41 -29.61 -7.72 -19.61
CA PHE A 41 -28.79 -6.55 -19.25
C PHE A 41 -29.26 -5.90 -17.96
N LEU A 42 -30.57 -5.68 -17.79
CA LEU A 42 -31.17 -5.15 -16.56
C LEU A 42 -30.99 -6.10 -15.35
N ALA A 43 -31.14 -7.41 -15.57
CA ALA A 43 -30.88 -8.40 -14.52
C ALA A 43 -29.39 -8.41 -14.13
N ARG A 44 -28.46 -8.33 -15.09
CA ARG A 44 -27.03 -8.19 -14.83
C ARG A 44 -26.70 -6.85 -14.16
N LEU A 45 -27.35 -5.76 -14.57
CA LEU A 45 -27.19 -4.45 -13.97
C LEU A 45 -27.77 -4.43 -12.53
N CYS A 46 -28.93 -5.04 -12.29
CA CYS A 46 -29.48 -5.21 -10.94
C CYS A 46 -28.58 -6.06 -10.04
N VAL A 47 -28.05 -7.18 -10.55
CA VAL A 47 -27.07 -8.01 -9.84
C VAL A 47 -25.77 -7.24 -9.59
N TYR A 48 -25.31 -6.47 -10.57
CA TYR A 48 -24.15 -5.60 -10.44
C TYR A 48 -24.39 -4.47 -9.41
N LEU A 49 -25.53 -3.80 -9.49
CA LEU A 49 -25.91 -2.74 -8.53
C LEU A 49 -26.19 -3.30 -7.13
N GLN A 50 -26.75 -4.51 -7.02
CA GLN A 50 -26.97 -5.20 -5.75
C GLN A 50 -25.63 -5.65 -5.14
N LYS A 51 -24.67 -6.15 -5.94
CA LYS A 51 -23.30 -6.39 -5.51
C LYS A 51 -22.62 -5.10 -5.07
N LYS A 52 -22.80 -4.00 -5.79
CA LYS A 52 -22.21 -2.69 -5.45
C LYS A 52 -22.85 -2.04 -4.21
N LYS A 53 -24.10 -2.40 -3.86
CA LYS A 53 -24.83 -1.82 -2.72
C LYS A 53 -24.49 -2.42 -1.37
N ASN A 54 -23.76 -3.55 -1.33
CA ASN A 54 -23.39 -4.25 -0.10
C ASN A 54 -21.88 -4.44 0.10
N CYS A 55 -21.03 -3.73 -0.66
CA CYS A 55 -19.59 -3.83 -0.49
C CYS A 55 -19.14 -2.79 0.54
N MET A 56 -19.14 -3.16 1.79
CA MET A 56 -18.51 -2.47 2.90
C MET A 56 -17.30 -3.29 3.35
N ALA A 57 -16.30 -2.62 3.94
CA ALA A 57 -15.09 -3.31 4.35
C ALA A 57 -15.35 -4.37 5.42
N ILE A 58 -14.82 -5.55 5.20
CA ILE A 58 -14.93 -6.68 6.12
C ILE A 58 -13.57 -6.87 6.79
N VAL A 59 -13.55 -6.64 8.09
CA VAL A 59 -12.38 -6.95 8.92
C VAL A 59 -12.81 -7.84 10.09
N LYS A 60 -11.87 -8.67 10.56
CA LYS A 60 -12.09 -9.49 11.76
C LYS A 60 -10.90 -9.44 12.70
N PRO A 61 -11.12 -9.68 14.02
CA PRO A 61 -10.05 -9.97 14.95
C PRO A 61 -9.42 -11.33 14.59
N PHE A 62 -8.20 -11.58 15.05
CA PHE A 62 -7.49 -12.81 14.77
C PHE A 62 -6.56 -13.21 15.94
N ARG A 63 -6.16 -14.48 15.94
CA ARG A 63 -5.19 -14.98 16.90
C ARG A 63 -3.78 -14.68 16.37
N GLY A 64 -3.19 -13.57 16.83
CA GLY A 64 -1.85 -13.17 16.41
C GLY A 64 -0.78 -14.16 16.89
N LEU A 65 0.15 -14.52 16.01
CA LEU A 65 1.38 -15.18 16.38
C LEU A 65 2.43 -14.07 16.58
N ARG A 66 2.95 -13.90 17.81
CA ARG A 66 3.74 -12.75 18.17
C ARG A 66 4.85 -13.04 19.18
N PRO A 67 5.93 -12.25 19.19
CA PRO A 67 7.03 -12.46 20.13
C PRO A 67 6.64 -12.12 21.57
N PRO A 68 7.25 -12.78 22.57
CA PRO A 68 7.25 -12.31 23.94
C PRO A 68 7.78 -10.87 24.06
N LYS A 69 7.22 -10.09 25.01
CA LYS A 69 7.55 -8.67 25.20
C LYS A 69 9.05 -8.38 25.34
N ASN A 70 9.77 -9.26 26.00
CA ASN A 70 11.20 -9.08 26.31
C ASN A 70 12.14 -9.33 25.14
N ILE A 71 11.64 -9.85 23.99
CA ILE A 71 12.45 -10.14 22.81
C ILE A 71 11.95 -9.47 21.53
N VAL A 72 10.84 -8.72 21.59
CA VAL A 72 10.23 -8.11 20.39
C VAL A 72 11.20 -7.24 19.60
N GLU A 73 12.09 -6.53 20.26
CA GLU A 73 13.13 -5.69 19.63
C GLU A 73 14.08 -6.51 18.76
N TYR A 74 14.39 -7.75 19.15
CA TYR A 74 15.28 -8.64 18.41
C TYR A 74 14.55 -9.34 17.25
N VAL A 75 13.23 -9.57 17.39
CA VAL A 75 12.46 -10.28 16.37
C VAL A 75 12.05 -9.34 15.23
N GLN A 76 11.63 -8.12 15.54
CA GLN A 76 11.10 -7.20 14.54
C GLN A 76 12.10 -6.83 13.44
N SER A 77 11.61 -6.58 12.22
CA SER A 77 12.44 -6.19 11.09
C SER A 77 11.77 -5.10 10.23
N LYS A 78 12.51 -4.50 9.31
CA LYS A 78 11.92 -3.72 8.21
C LYS A 78 11.19 -4.65 7.24
N PRO A 79 10.29 -4.12 6.40
CA PRO A 79 9.72 -4.90 5.30
C PRO A 79 10.80 -5.40 4.34
N TYR A 80 10.56 -6.54 3.72
CA TYR A 80 11.51 -7.25 2.85
C TYR A 80 12.02 -6.42 1.66
N ASP A 81 11.25 -5.44 1.19
CA ASP A 81 11.45 -4.67 -0.03
C ASP A 81 12.15 -3.32 0.18
N VAL A 82 12.55 -2.99 1.41
CA VAL A 82 13.21 -1.71 1.72
C VAL A 82 14.73 -1.81 1.88
N LEU A 83 15.30 -3.03 1.76
CA LEU A 83 16.73 -3.27 1.87
C LEU A 83 17.18 -4.43 0.98
N SER A 84 18.45 -4.41 0.62
CA SER A 84 19.11 -5.50 -0.11
C SER A 84 19.39 -6.70 0.80
N SER A 85 19.75 -7.85 0.19
CA SER A 85 20.16 -9.04 0.94
C SER A 85 21.42 -8.80 1.78
N ASP A 86 22.35 -7.98 1.31
CA ASP A 86 23.56 -7.65 2.07
C ASP A 86 23.24 -6.76 3.27
N GLU A 87 22.40 -5.75 3.12
CA GLU A 87 21.92 -4.92 4.24
C GLU A 87 21.12 -5.75 5.26
N ALA A 88 20.29 -6.70 4.79
CA ALA A 88 19.55 -7.60 5.68
C ALA A 88 20.49 -8.53 6.47
N ARG A 89 21.55 -9.02 5.83
CA ARG A 89 22.59 -9.84 6.46
C ARG A 89 23.32 -9.05 7.54
N GLU A 90 23.67 -7.79 7.25
CA GLU A 90 24.34 -6.90 8.20
C GLU A 90 23.44 -6.59 9.40
N GLU A 91 22.16 -6.27 9.16
CA GLU A 91 21.19 -5.99 10.23
C GLU A 91 20.87 -7.21 11.10
N ALA A 92 20.95 -8.42 10.54
CA ALA A 92 20.68 -9.68 11.27
C ALA A 92 21.94 -10.28 11.91
N ASP A 93 23.14 -9.71 11.68
CA ASP A 93 24.39 -10.29 12.15
C ASP A 93 24.40 -10.48 13.70
N GLY A 94 24.67 -11.70 14.12
CA GLY A 94 24.66 -12.09 15.54
C GLY A 94 23.28 -12.13 16.19
N ASN A 95 22.19 -11.97 15.44
CA ASN A 95 20.81 -12.02 15.94
C ASN A 95 20.00 -13.16 15.31
N GLU A 96 20.05 -14.35 15.88
CA GLU A 96 19.30 -15.54 15.41
C GLU A 96 17.76 -15.35 15.48
N MET A 97 17.27 -14.39 16.26
CA MET A 97 15.84 -14.10 16.41
C MET A 97 15.33 -13.10 15.37
N SER A 98 16.19 -12.54 14.52
CA SER A 98 15.75 -11.58 13.50
C SER A 98 14.76 -12.19 12.53
N LEU A 99 13.63 -11.50 12.30
CA LEU A 99 12.63 -11.95 11.34
C LEU A 99 13.16 -12.05 9.90
N TYR A 100 14.28 -11.39 9.60
CA TYR A 100 14.93 -11.53 8.29
C TYR A 100 15.27 -12.98 7.94
N HIS A 101 15.58 -13.83 8.91
CA HIS A 101 15.76 -15.28 8.67
C HIS A 101 14.52 -15.95 8.07
N ILE A 102 13.33 -15.34 8.21
CA ILE A 102 12.08 -15.83 7.64
C ILE A 102 11.74 -15.06 6.36
N THR A 103 11.84 -13.72 6.36
CA THR A 103 11.40 -12.86 5.25
C THR A 103 12.44 -12.67 4.15
N ARG A 104 13.73 -12.87 4.50
CA ARG A 104 14.92 -12.76 3.65
C ARG A 104 15.87 -13.96 3.89
N PRO A 105 15.38 -15.21 3.74
CA PRO A 105 16.09 -16.41 4.18
C PRO A 105 17.40 -16.67 3.43
N GLU A 106 17.66 -16.01 2.30
CA GLU A 106 18.92 -16.03 1.57
C GLU A 106 20.09 -15.48 2.39
N ILE A 107 19.84 -14.74 3.47
CA ILE A 107 20.92 -14.29 4.39
C ILE A 107 21.60 -15.45 5.12
N ASP A 108 20.92 -16.59 5.24
CA ASP A 108 21.46 -17.81 5.85
C ASP A 108 22.34 -18.62 4.91
N PHE A 109 22.53 -18.17 3.66
CA PHE A 109 23.34 -18.80 2.64
C PHE A 109 24.55 -17.92 2.26
N PRO A 110 25.53 -18.45 1.52
CA PRO A 110 26.62 -17.63 0.99
C PRO A 110 26.11 -16.44 0.17
N ALA A 111 26.85 -15.32 0.22
CA ALA A 111 26.52 -14.13 -0.58
C ALA A 111 26.43 -14.49 -2.08
N GLY A 112 25.42 -13.93 -2.76
CA GLY A 112 25.15 -14.21 -4.17
C GLY A 112 24.29 -15.46 -4.43
N THR A 113 23.79 -16.14 -3.38
CA THR A 113 22.80 -17.20 -3.55
C THR A 113 21.52 -16.63 -4.16
N ASP A 114 20.93 -17.34 -5.12
CA ASP A 114 19.64 -16.96 -5.73
C ASP A 114 18.54 -16.93 -4.68
N GLU A 115 18.04 -15.73 -4.37
CA GLU A 115 16.98 -15.49 -3.38
C GLU A 115 15.65 -16.20 -3.74
N HIS A 116 15.50 -16.66 -4.99
CA HIS A 116 14.31 -17.35 -5.49
C HIS A 116 14.49 -18.86 -5.63
N SER A 117 15.61 -19.41 -5.17
CA SER A 117 15.86 -20.86 -5.22
C SER A 117 14.94 -21.62 -4.27
N PRO A 118 14.57 -22.89 -4.58
CA PRO A 118 13.72 -23.70 -3.72
C PRO A 118 14.27 -23.90 -2.32
N GLU A 119 15.59 -24.00 -2.18
CA GLU A 119 16.29 -24.19 -0.90
C GLU A 119 16.12 -23.00 0.02
N VAL A 120 16.16 -21.80 -0.53
CA VAL A 120 15.94 -20.53 0.21
C VAL A 120 14.52 -20.46 0.76
N TYR A 121 13.51 -20.80 -0.02
CA TYR A 121 12.13 -20.87 0.48
C TYR A 121 11.96 -21.96 1.55
N GLN A 122 12.57 -23.13 1.39
CA GLN A 122 12.51 -24.19 2.41
C GLN A 122 13.20 -23.77 3.71
N LYS A 123 14.28 -22.98 3.62
CA LYS A 123 14.93 -22.39 4.79
C LYS A 123 13.98 -21.46 5.55
N SER A 124 13.22 -20.60 4.84
CA SER A 124 12.16 -19.78 5.45
C SER A 124 11.20 -20.60 6.30
N VAL A 125 10.69 -21.71 5.74
CA VAL A 125 9.76 -22.62 6.43
C VAL A 125 10.41 -23.25 7.67
N GLY A 126 11.64 -23.70 7.54
CA GLY A 126 12.42 -24.27 8.66
C GLY A 126 12.59 -23.25 9.78
N ASN A 127 13.02 -22.03 9.44
CA ASN A 127 13.19 -20.95 10.40
C ASN A 127 11.87 -20.55 11.06
N PHE A 128 10.78 -20.43 10.30
CA PHE A 128 9.47 -20.10 10.86
C PHE A 128 8.96 -21.14 11.87
N ARG A 129 9.21 -22.43 11.60
CA ARG A 129 8.94 -23.49 12.56
C ARG A 129 9.82 -23.39 13.79
N GLN A 130 11.12 -23.19 13.62
CA GLN A 130 12.08 -23.06 14.70
C GLN A 130 11.75 -21.89 15.63
N PHE A 131 11.31 -20.74 15.08
CA PHE A 131 10.87 -19.60 15.88
C PHE A 131 9.73 -19.94 16.83
N GLN A 132 8.79 -20.77 16.38
CA GLN A 132 7.67 -21.24 17.21
C GLN A 132 8.13 -22.29 18.24
N GLU A 133 8.98 -23.24 17.84
CA GLU A 133 9.52 -24.27 18.73
C GLU A 133 10.41 -23.67 19.83
N ASN A 134 11.16 -22.63 19.53
CA ASN A 134 12.00 -21.91 20.49
C ASN A 134 11.18 -20.95 21.40
N GLY A 135 9.89 -20.77 21.14
CA GLY A 135 9.06 -19.81 21.88
C GLY A 135 9.35 -18.34 21.55
N TRP A 136 10.03 -18.08 20.43
CA TRP A 136 10.27 -16.71 19.95
C TRP A 136 9.03 -16.10 19.30
N LEU A 137 8.09 -16.96 18.88
CA LEU A 137 6.76 -16.59 18.41
C LEU A 137 5.73 -17.48 19.13
N LEU A 138 4.76 -16.85 19.81
CA LEU A 138 3.70 -17.52 20.56
C LEU A 138 2.34 -17.12 19.99
N GLN A 139 1.46 -18.13 19.81
CA GLN A 139 0.10 -17.90 19.33
C GLN A 139 -0.78 -17.39 20.47
N ASP A 140 -1.47 -16.28 20.24
CA ASP A 140 -2.48 -15.78 21.18
C ASP A 140 -3.65 -16.78 21.31
N GLU A 141 -4.23 -16.87 22.52
CA GLU A 141 -5.32 -17.83 22.79
C GLU A 141 -6.65 -17.40 22.18
N LYS A 142 -6.89 -16.09 22.09
CA LYS A 142 -8.14 -15.49 21.63
C LYS A 142 -7.95 -14.67 20.37
N GLU A 143 -9.02 -14.54 19.61
CA GLU A 143 -9.10 -13.57 18.51
C GLU A 143 -9.22 -12.16 19.08
N GLN A 144 -8.39 -11.25 18.58
CA GLN A 144 -8.30 -9.87 19.07
C GLN A 144 -7.77 -8.96 18.00
N TYR A 145 -7.94 -7.65 18.20
CA TYR A 145 -7.24 -6.63 17.41
C TYR A 145 -6.01 -6.14 18.16
N TYR A 146 -5.16 -5.38 17.47
CA TYR A 146 -4.02 -4.73 18.11
C TYR A 146 -3.98 -3.28 17.66
N VAL A 147 -3.82 -2.36 18.60
CA VAL A 147 -3.51 -0.96 18.31
C VAL A 147 -2.00 -0.85 18.14
N TYR A 148 -1.56 -0.21 17.07
CA TYR A 148 -0.15 -0.02 16.77
C TYR A 148 0.14 1.45 16.50
N ALA A 149 1.10 2.01 17.19
CA ALA A 149 1.55 3.38 17.03
C ALA A 149 3.03 3.45 16.69
N GLN A 150 3.37 4.28 15.72
CA GLN A 150 4.75 4.63 15.38
C GLN A 150 4.96 6.13 15.54
N THR A 151 6.05 6.52 16.24
CA THR A 151 6.45 7.91 16.36
C THR A 151 7.80 8.12 15.70
N MET A 152 7.86 9.01 14.71
CA MET A 152 9.06 9.38 13.97
C MET A 152 9.11 10.92 13.83
N ASN A 153 10.24 11.53 14.14
CA ASN A 153 10.43 12.98 14.06
C ASN A 153 9.34 13.81 14.78
N GLY A 154 8.87 13.32 15.92
CA GLY A 154 7.84 13.98 16.75
C GLY A 154 6.40 13.79 16.24
N LYS A 155 6.19 13.16 15.10
CA LYS A 155 4.86 12.81 14.57
C LYS A 155 4.52 11.36 14.93
N THR A 156 3.35 11.15 15.52
CA THR A 156 2.80 9.80 15.78
C THR A 156 1.69 9.50 14.81
N ILE A 157 1.70 8.30 14.23
CA ILE A 157 0.58 7.68 13.54
C ILE A 157 0.11 6.49 14.36
N CYS A 158 -1.22 6.26 14.42
CA CYS A 158 -1.79 5.19 15.23
C CYS A 158 -2.92 4.49 14.46
N GLY A 159 -2.94 3.16 14.46
CA GLY A 159 -3.91 2.36 13.70
C GLY A 159 -4.16 1.00 14.31
N PHE A 160 -4.93 0.17 13.60
CA PHE A 160 -5.33 -1.16 14.03
C PHE A 160 -4.71 -2.24 13.16
N PHE A 161 -4.08 -3.27 13.76
CA PHE A 161 -3.88 -4.55 13.11
C PHE A 161 -5.23 -5.25 13.00
N VAL A 162 -5.57 -5.65 11.79
CA VAL A 162 -6.81 -6.37 11.44
C VAL A 162 -6.52 -7.48 10.44
N CYS A 163 -7.43 -8.45 10.31
CA CYS A 163 -7.48 -9.32 9.16
C CYS A 163 -8.59 -8.85 8.22
N ALA A 164 -8.22 -8.38 7.03
CA ALA A 164 -9.12 -7.88 6.00
C ALA A 164 -9.50 -9.00 5.03
N HIS A 165 -10.77 -9.03 4.57
CA HIS A 165 -11.27 -10.08 3.70
C HIS A 165 -10.69 -9.97 2.27
N VAL A 166 -10.26 -11.09 1.71
CA VAL A 166 -9.68 -11.14 0.35
C VAL A 166 -10.67 -10.69 -0.73
N ASP A 167 -11.95 -11.00 -0.57
CA ASP A 167 -12.98 -10.57 -1.53
C ASP A 167 -13.09 -9.05 -1.63
N ASP A 168 -12.81 -8.30 -0.56
CA ASP A 168 -12.80 -6.85 -0.60
C ASP A 168 -11.69 -6.32 -1.52
N TYR A 169 -10.54 -7.00 -1.57
CA TYR A 169 -9.49 -6.72 -2.52
C TYR A 169 -9.90 -7.08 -3.95
N MET A 170 -10.55 -8.24 -4.15
CA MET A 170 -10.99 -8.70 -5.47
C MET A 170 -12.15 -7.88 -6.05
N ASN A 171 -13.06 -7.41 -5.18
CA ASN A 171 -14.24 -6.63 -5.56
C ASN A 171 -14.01 -5.11 -5.57
N GLY A 172 -12.82 -4.63 -5.19
CA GLY A 172 -12.45 -3.22 -5.23
C GLY A 172 -13.03 -2.38 -4.07
N VAL A 173 -13.37 -2.99 -2.95
CA VAL A 173 -13.58 -2.31 -1.65
C VAL A 173 -12.23 -1.86 -1.11
N ILE A 174 -11.21 -2.74 -1.19
CA ILE A 174 -9.82 -2.37 -0.96
C ILE A 174 -9.26 -1.81 -2.27
N LYS A 175 -9.05 -0.50 -2.29
CA LYS A 175 -8.65 0.29 -3.46
C LYS A 175 -7.15 0.19 -3.70
N LYS A 176 -6.79 0.05 -4.97
CA LYS A 176 -5.40 0.02 -5.46
C LYS A 176 -5.10 1.33 -6.19
N HIS A 177 -3.87 1.77 -6.12
CA HIS A 177 -3.38 2.91 -6.90
C HIS A 177 -2.11 2.59 -7.69
N GLU A 178 -1.57 1.37 -7.57
CA GLU A 178 -0.37 0.91 -8.27
C GLU A 178 -0.57 -0.49 -8.86
N LEU A 179 0.04 -0.74 -10.03
CA LEU A 179 0.10 -2.07 -10.63
C LEU A 179 1.22 -2.89 -10.00
N THR A 180 0.94 -4.15 -9.77
CA THR A 180 1.91 -5.10 -9.25
C THR A 180 2.75 -5.73 -10.37
N ARG A 181 3.97 -6.14 -10.05
CA ARG A 181 4.87 -6.88 -10.93
C ARG A 181 4.70 -8.38 -10.68
N LYS A 182 4.59 -9.15 -11.76
CA LYS A 182 4.36 -10.60 -11.73
C LYS A 182 5.44 -11.37 -10.95
N ASP A 183 6.71 -11.02 -11.16
CA ASP A 183 7.85 -11.64 -10.48
C ASP A 183 7.76 -11.46 -8.95
N LYS A 184 7.41 -10.25 -8.49
CA LYS A 184 7.26 -9.96 -7.06
C LYS A 184 5.99 -10.57 -6.47
N GLU A 185 4.88 -10.64 -7.24
CA GLU A 185 3.68 -11.36 -6.80
C GLU A 185 3.97 -12.84 -6.59
N GLU A 186 4.64 -13.49 -7.54
CA GLU A 186 4.96 -14.92 -7.47
C GLU A 186 5.88 -15.23 -6.29
N ASP A 187 6.89 -14.39 -6.07
CA ASP A 187 7.79 -14.51 -4.94
C ASP A 187 7.03 -14.43 -3.60
N ARG A 188 6.24 -13.37 -3.38
CA ARG A 188 5.45 -13.24 -2.15
C ARG A 188 4.38 -14.31 -2.00
N MET A 189 3.77 -14.75 -3.11
CA MET A 189 2.83 -15.86 -3.10
C MET A 189 3.50 -17.16 -2.60
N ARG A 190 4.73 -17.46 -3.03
CA ARG A 190 5.50 -18.61 -2.55
C ARG A 190 5.78 -18.51 -1.06
N HIS A 191 6.21 -17.34 -0.56
CA HIS A 191 6.43 -17.11 0.87
C HIS A 191 5.15 -17.34 1.69
N VAL A 192 4.03 -16.73 1.31
CA VAL A 192 2.75 -16.89 2.02
C VAL A 192 2.26 -18.35 1.98
N ARG A 193 2.36 -18.99 0.81
CA ARG A 193 1.92 -20.39 0.62
C ARG A 193 2.72 -21.36 1.47
N LEU A 194 4.05 -21.25 1.48
CA LEU A 194 4.93 -22.23 2.11
C LEU A 194 4.99 -22.06 3.63
N ASN A 195 4.97 -20.81 4.12
CA ASN A 195 4.90 -20.54 5.55
C ASN A 195 3.48 -20.69 6.12
N ASP A 196 2.47 -20.79 5.26
CA ASP A 196 1.05 -20.82 5.65
C ASP A 196 0.66 -19.64 6.56
N ALA A 197 1.22 -18.46 6.28
CA ALA A 197 1.08 -17.27 7.11
C ALA A 197 1.29 -15.96 6.32
N ASN A 198 0.62 -14.90 6.76
CA ASN A 198 0.98 -13.53 6.43
C ASN A 198 2.01 -13.05 7.46
N VAL A 199 3.29 -13.18 7.15
CA VAL A 199 4.39 -12.82 8.05
C VAL A 199 4.56 -11.31 8.16
N GLU A 200 4.25 -10.57 7.09
CA GLU A 200 4.39 -9.13 7.00
C GLU A 200 3.03 -8.46 6.77
N PRO A 201 2.68 -7.39 7.50
CA PRO A 201 1.41 -6.70 7.34
C PRO A 201 1.36 -5.88 6.04
N VAL A 202 0.17 -5.68 5.52
CA VAL A 202 -0.12 -4.67 4.51
C VAL A 202 -0.46 -3.35 5.22
N PHE A 203 -0.12 -2.23 4.61
CA PHE A 203 -0.43 -0.90 5.13
C PHE A 203 -1.66 -0.33 4.42
N PHE A 204 -2.76 -0.14 5.16
CA PHE A 204 -3.99 0.47 4.66
C PHE A 204 -4.25 1.84 5.27
N ALA A 205 -4.92 2.68 4.50
CA ALA A 205 -5.57 3.87 4.99
C ALA A 205 -7.10 3.66 4.98
N TYR A 206 -7.79 4.21 5.99
CA TYR A 206 -9.26 4.21 6.06
C TYR A 206 -9.81 5.63 6.23
N PRO A 207 -11.05 5.93 5.75
CA PRO A 207 -11.71 7.20 5.97
C PRO A 207 -11.83 7.54 7.44
N ASP A 208 -11.59 8.78 7.81
CA ASP A 208 -11.60 9.23 9.20
C ASP A 208 -12.91 8.85 9.92
N ASN A 209 -12.78 8.35 11.15
CA ASN A 209 -13.88 7.87 11.97
C ASN A 209 -13.69 8.25 13.44
N GLU A 210 -14.60 9.06 13.97
CA GLU A 210 -14.50 9.59 15.34
C GLU A 210 -14.54 8.51 16.42
N ARG A 211 -15.28 7.39 16.21
CA ARG A 211 -15.36 6.32 17.20
C ARG A 211 -14.05 5.55 17.28
N LEU A 212 -13.49 5.21 16.11
CA LEU A 212 -12.18 4.59 16.05
C LEU A 212 -11.09 5.51 16.61
N ALA A 213 -11.11 6.81 16.32
CA ALA A 213 -10.18 7.77 16.87
C ALA A 213 -10.24 7.83 18.41
N LYS A 214 -11.45 7.81 19.02
CA LYS A 214 -11.63 7.74 20.45
C LYS A 214 -11.08 6.44 21.03
N LEU A 215 -11.26 5.34 20.33
CA LEU A 215 -10.74 4.03 20.75
C LEU A 215 -9.22 3.99 20.70
N LEU A 216 -8.60 4.49 19.62
CA LEU A 216 -7.14 4.63 19.53
C LEU A 216 -6.61 5.49 20.70
N ALA A 217 -7.23 6.63 20.99
CA ALA A 217 -6.84 7.49 22.11
C ALA A 217 -6.99 6.78 23.48
N LYS A 218 -8.04 5.95 23.67
CA LYS A 218 -8.23 5.12 24.86
C LYS A 218 -7.01 4.20 25.08
N TYR A 219 -6.62 3.44 24.04
CA TYR A 219 -5.49 2.51 24.16
C TYR A 219 -4.15 3.23 24.30
N MET A 220 -3.92 4.32 23.58
CA MET A 220 -2.68 5.11 23.70
C MET A 220 -2.47 5.72 25.09
N ALA A 221 -3.53 5.88 25.88
CA ALA A 221 -3.45 6.34 27.29
C ALA A 221 -3.13 5.21 28.27
N MET A 222 -3.13 3.94 27.84
CA MET A 222 -2.80 2.78 28.67
C MET A 222 -1.33 2.39 28.52
N PRO A 223 -0.75 1.63 29.47
CA PRO A 223 0.56 1.01 29.29
C PRO A 223 0.55 0.06 28.09
N PRO A 224 1.51 0.16 27.16
CA PRO A 224 1.57 -0.71 25.99
C PRO A 224 2.09 -2.11 26.34
N GLU A 225 1.66 -3.09 25.54
CA GLU A 225 2.24 -4.44 25.51
C GLU A 225 3.69 -4.39 25.00
N TYR A 226 3.92 -3.70 23.86
CA TYR A 226 5.26 -3.43 23.34
C TYR A 226 5.57 -1.95 23.41
N ASP A 227 6.81 -1.62 23.78
CA ASP A 227 7.32 -0.25 23.86
C ASP A 227 8.82 -0.27 23.63
N PHE A 228 9.26 0.08 22.40
CA PHE A 228 10.67 0.04 22.03
C PHE A 228 11.02 1.04 20.93
N VAL A 229 12.31 1.39 20.84
CA VAL A 229 12.85 2.34 19.87
C VAL A 229 13.84 1.64 18.96
N VAL A 230 13.68 1.81 17.66
CA VAL A 230 14.59 1.28 16.64
C VAL A 230 15.54 2.36 16.15
N ASN A 231 16.85 2.07 16.13
CA ASN A 231 17.91 2.92 15.60
C ASN A 231 18.50 2.33 14.31
N PRO A 232 19.07 3.17 13.40
CA PRO A 232 19.02 4.62 13.41
C PRO A 232 17.64 5.18 13.09
N GLY A 233 17.37 6.44 13.44
CA GLY A 233 16.12 7.13 13.10
C GLY A 233 15.15 7.33 14.26
N ASN A 234 15.46 6.82 15.45
CA ASN A 234 14.61 7.01 16.65
C ASN A 234 13.13 6.66 16.40
N LEU A 235 12.85 5.58 15.65
CA LEU A 235 11.51 5.13 15.40
C LEU A 235 10.95 4.43 16.64
N HIS A 236 10.07 5.12 17.37
CA HIS A 236 9.42 4.60 18.56
C HIS A 236 8.17 3.79 18.16
N ASN A 237 8.13 2.52 18.55
CA ASN A 237 7.07 1.57 18.24
C ASN A 237 6.36 1.16 19.52
N ARG A 238 5.03 1.22 19.52
CA ARG A 238 4.18 0.82 20.64
C ARG A 238 3.01 -0.01 20.14
N LEU A 239 2.65 -1.05 20.90
CA LEU A 239 1.55 -1.93 20.56
C LEU A 239 0.71 -2.23 21.79
N TRP A 240 -0.61 -2.26 21.64
CA TRP A 240 -1.58 -2.63 22.65
C TRP A 240 -2.48 -3.74 22.13
N VAL A 241 -2.88 -4.63 23.02
CA VAL A 241 -3.82 -5.72 22.70
C VAL A 241 -5.24 -5.26 23.00
N VAL A 242 -6.13 -5.38 22.02
CA VAL A 242 -7.56 -5.07 22.11
C VAL A 242 -8.31 -6.38 22.32
N SER A 243 -8.55 -6.74 23.58
CA SER A 243 -9.19 -7.99 24.00
C SER A 243 -10.55 -7.80 24.68
N ASP A 244 -11.00 -6.57 24.85
CA ASP A 244 -12.33 -6.23 25.36
C ASP A 244 -13.38 -6.43 24.27
N ASP A 245 -14.43 -7.20 24.58
CA ASP A 245 -15.44 -7.60 23.58
C ASP A 245 -16.20 -6.41 22.99
N GLU A 246 -16.51 -5.35 23.78
CA GLU A 246 -17.19 -4.15 23.32
C GLU A 246 -16.29 -3.34 22.35
N ASP A 247 -15.00 -3.26 22.66
CA ASP A 247 -14.02 -2.61 21.80
C ASP A 247 -13.84 -3.40 20.48
N ILE A 248 -13.80 -4.73 20.53
CA ILE A 248 -13.74 -5.61 19.34
C ILE A 248 -14.98 -5.41 18.46
N GLU A 249 -16.19 -5.42 19.06
CA GLU A 249 -17.44 -5.16 18.34
C GLU A 249 -17.43 -3.75 17.73
N THR A 250 -16.90 -2.76 18.43
CA THR A 250 -16.78 -1.38 17.94
C THR A 250 -15.88 -1.32 16.72
N VAL A 251 -14.68 -1.91 16.75
CA VAL A 251 -13.76 -1.94 15.60
C VAL A 251 -14.43 -2.61 14.40
N THR A 252 -14.94 -3.83 14.58
CA THR A 252 -15.60 -4.59 13.52
C THR A 252 -16.79 -3.82 12.93
N GLY A 253 -17.65 -3.26 13.81
CA GLY A 253 -18.86 -2.54 13.41
C GLY A 253 -18.60 -1.20 12.71
N GLU A 254 -17.52 -0.50 13.06
CA GLU A 254 -17.17 0.77 12.40
C GLU A 254 -16.51 0.51 11.03
N PHE A 255 -15.63 -0.49 10.90
CA PHE A 255 -15.11 -0.88 9.58
C PHE A 255 -16.21 -1.37 8.65
N ALA A 256 -17.20 -2.11 9.14
CA ALA A 256 -18.36 -2.56 8.37
C ALA A 256 -19.27 -1.43 7.85
N LYS A 257 -18.99 -0.17 8.16
CA LYS A 257 -19.66 1.01 7.61
C LYS A 257 -18.84 1.73 6.55
N MET A 258 -17.59 1.34 6.36
CA MET A 258 -16.66 1.99 5.43
C MET A 258 -16.85 1.45 4.01
N PRO A 259 -17.08 2.32 3.02
CA PRO A 259 -17.28 1.89 1.64
C PRO A 259 -15.97 1.45 0.98
N SER A 260 -14.84 1.87 1.50
CA SER A 260 -13.52 1.56 0.93
C SER A 260 -12.41 1.65 1.97
N LEU A 261 -11.36 0.82 1.75
CA LEU A 261 -10.04 0.95 2.33
C LEU A 261 -9.05 1.21 1.18
N TYR A 262 -7.90 1.84 1.48
CA TYR A 262 -6.92 2.22 0.46
C TYR A 262 -5.57 1.59 0.79
N ILE A 263 -4.97 0.89 -0.16
CA ILE A 263 -3.61 0.36 0.02
C ILE A 263 -2.65 1.57 0.02
N ALA A 264 -1.97 1.80 1.12
CA ALA A 264 -0.88 2.77 1.21
C ALA A 264 0.45 2.13 0.79
N ASP A 265 0.73 0.91 1.28
CA ASP A 265 1.92 0.13 0.94
C ASP A 265 1.61 -1.37 0.99
N GLY A 266 2.33 -2.18 0.20
CA GLY A 266 2.16 -3.63 0.16
C GLY A 266 1.20 -4.16 -0.91
N HIS A 267 1.12 -3.52 -2.08
CA HIS A 267 0.32 -4.00 -3.21
C HIS A 267 0.64 -5.45 -3.60
N HIS A 268 1.93 -5.83 -3.64
CA HIS A 268 2.36 -7.21 -3.93
C HIS A 268 1.94 -8.19 -2.84
N ARG A 269 1.99 -7.80 -1.55
CA ARG A 269 1.53 -8.62 -0.41
C ARG A 269 0.03 -8.87 -0.47
N SER A 270 -0.77 -7.85 -0.81
CA SER A 270 -2.22 -7.98 -1.01
C SER A 270 -2.56 -8.91 -2.18
N ALA A 271 -1.88 -8.76 -3.32
CA ALA A 271 -2.06 -9.61 -4.49
C ALA A 271 -1.69 -11.08 -4.17
N ALA A 272 -0.56 -11.30 -3.51
CA ALA A 272 -0.11 -12.63 -3.10
C ALA A 272 -1.12 -13.32 -2.18
N ALA A 273 -1.66 -12.60 -1.19
CA ALA A 273 -2.70 -13.14 -0.30
C ALA A 273 -3.96 -13.57 -1.07
N ALA A 274 -4.40 -12.77 -2.05
CA ALA A 274 -5.55 -13.09 -2.89
C ALA A 274 -5.30 -14.33 -3.77
N LEU A 275 -4.09 -14.48 -4.31
CA LEU A 275 -3.71 -15.66 -5.11
C LEU A 275 -3.68 -16.93 -4.26
N VAL A 276 -3.08 -16.88 -3.06
CA VAL A 276 -3.03 -18.02 -2.12
C VAL A 276 -4.44 -18.40 -1.63
N CYS A 277 -5.28 -17.43 -1.29
CA CYS A 277 -6.68 -17.65 -0.97
C CYS A 277 -7.40 -18.43 -2.08
N SER A 278 -7.29 -17.95 -3.32
CA SER A 278 -7.92 -18.57 -4.49
C SER A 278 -7.43 -20.00 -4.72
N GLU A 279 -6.16 -20.27 -4.47
CA GLU A 279 -5.57 -21.61 -4.57
C GLU A 279 -6.07 -22.53 -3.46
N LYS A 280 -6.03 -22.08 -2.19
CA LYS A 280 -6.52 -22.86 -1.05
C LYS A 280 -8.02 -23.16 -1.16
N ALA A 281 -8.83 -22.18 -1.54
CA ALA A 281 -10.27 -22.36 -1.75
C ALA A 281 -10.57 -23.41 -2.82
N ARG A 282 -9.86 -23.41 -3.94
CA ARG A 282 -10.02 -24.44 -5.01
C ARG A 282 -9.62 -25.83 -4.54
N ASN A 283 -8.65 -25.93 -3.66
CA ASN A 283 -8.13 -27.20 -3.15
C ASN A 283 -8.87 -27.71 -1.91
N ASN A 284 -9.77 -26.91 -1.34
CA ASN A 284 -10.57 -27.28 -0.16
C ASN A 284 -12.01 -27.65 -0.56
N PRO A 285 -12.38 -28.95 -0.64
CA PRO A 285 -13.75 -29.37 -0.97
C PRO A 285 -14.80 -28.88 0.04
N SER A 286 -14.37 -28.50 1.25
CA SER A 286 -15.24 -28.04 2.34
C SER A 286 -15.16 -26.52 2.52
N HIS A 287 -14.70 -25.78 1.50
CA HIS A 287 -14.58 -24.32 1.55
C HIS A 287 -15.93 -23.66 1.84
N ARG A 288 -15.97 -22.76 2.83
CA ARG A 288 -17.16 -22.03 3.29
C ARG A 288 -17.04 -20.52 3.15
N GLY A 289 -15.80 -20.01 3.03
CA GLY A 289 -15.50 -18.57 2.95
C GLY A 289 -15.18 -17.90 4.29
N ASP A 290 -15.19 -18.65 5.39
CA ASP A 290 -14.86 -18.19 6.74
C ASP A 290 -13.50 -18.66 7.25
N GLU A 291 -12.78 -19.45 6.45
CA GLU A 291 -11.46 -19.96 6.80
C GLU A 291 -10.43 -18.83 6.86
N GLU A 292 -9.36 -19.01 7.67
CA GLU A 292 -8.32 -17.98 7.89
C GLU A 292 -7.67 -17.49 6.59
N TYR A 293 -7.46 -18.36 5.62
CA TYR A 293 -6.88 -17.97 4.32
C TYR A 293 -7.77 -17.05 3.46
N ASN A 294 -9.05 -16.82 3.83
CA ASN A 294 -9.89 -15.80 3.20
C ASN A 294 -9.60 -14.38 3.71
N TYR A 295 -8.70 -14.27 4.67
CA TYR A 295 -8.32 -13.00 5.28
C TYR A 295 -6.82 -12.81 5.21
N PHE A 296 -6.38 -11.56 5.19
CA PHE A 296 -4.96 -11.22 5.24
C PHE A 296 -4.70 -10.04 6.17
N MET A 297 -3.54 -10.09 6.79
CA MET A 297 -3.16 -9.14 7.84
C MET A 297 -2.82 -7.78 7.28
N ALA A 298 -3.43 -6.75 7.84
CA ALA A 298 -3.15 -5.34 7.53
C ALA A 298 -3.06 -4.50 8.80
N VAL A 299 -2.34 -3.37 8.70
CA VAL A 299 -2.45 -2.27 9.66
C VAL A 299 -3.19 -1.13 8.97
N CYS A 300 -4.30 -0.72 9.57
CA CYS A 300 -5.18 0.32 9.05
C CYS A 300 -5.01 1.61 9.85
N PHE A 301 -4.67 2.72 9.17
CA PHE A 301 -4.52 4.04 9.77
C PHE A 301 -5.56 5.01 9.23
N PRO A 302 -6.01 6.01 10.00
CA PRO A 302 -6.88 7.06 9.48
C PRO A 302 -6.15 7.91 8.43
N VAL A 303 -6.84 8.28 7.36
CA VAL A 303 -6.27 9.05 6.23
C VAL A 303 -5.61 10.35 6.69
N ASN A 304 -6.20 11.05 7.68
CA ASN A 304 -5.71 12.33 8.17
C ASN A 304 -4.39 12.25 8.96
N GLU A 305 -3.99 11.08 9.45
CA GLU A 305 -2.71 10.89 10.12
C GLU A 305 -1.54 10.63 9.16
N LEU A 306 -1.87 10.23 7.92
CA LEU A 306 -0.88 9.84 6.93
C LEU A 306 -0.39 11.03 6.11
N SER A 307 0.86 10.94 5.70
CA SER A 307 1.46 11.84 4.73
C SER A 307 2.35 11.05 3.77
N ILE A 308 2.30 11.43 2.50
CA ILE A 308 3.14 10.87 1.46
C ILE A 308 4.38 11.75 1.35
N MET A 309 5.56 11.15 1.31
CA MET A 309 6.80 11.86 1.02
C MET A 309 7.04 11.92 -0.49
N ASP A 310 7.87 12.85 -0.90
CA ASP A 310 8.34 12.97 -2.27
C ASP A 310 9.10 11.70 -2.71
N TYR A 311 8.93 11.34 -3.98
CA TYR A 311 9.67 10.24 -4.59
C TYR A 311 10.41 10.82 -5.79
N ASN A 312 11.70 11.12 -5.60
CA ASN A 312 12.52 11.88 -6.51
C ASN A 312 13.14 11.00 -7.60
N ARG A 313 13.63 11.64 -8.68
CA ARG A 313 14.30 10.97 -9.79
C ARG A 313 15.72 11.47 -9.95
N VAL A 314 16.60 10.56 -10.34
CA VAL A 314 17.96 10.90 -10.79
C VAL A 314 18.20 10.23 -12.14
N VAL A 315 18.89 10.90 -13.04
CA VAL A 315 19.14 10.42 -14.41
C VAL A 315 20.62 10.29 -14.68
N LYS A 316 21.01 9.18 -15.34
CA LYS A 316 22.43 8.87 -15.61
C LYS A 316 23.05 9.74 -16.70
N ASP A 317 22.24 10.24 -17.63
CA ASP A 317 22.70 11.03 -18.76
C ASP A 317 21.62 12.00 -19.23
N LEU A 318 21.98 12.96 -20.07
CA LEU A 318 21.10 13.96 -20.66
C LEU A 318 20.70 13.63 -22.11
N ASN A 319 20.69 12.36 -22.50
CA ASN A 319 20.31 11.89 -23.83
C ASN A 319 21.19 12.49 -24.98
N GLY A 320 22.48 12.68 -24.67
CA GLY A 320 23.44 13.27 -25.62
C GLY A 320 23.40 14.78 -25.71
N LEU A 321 22.50 15.45 -24.97
CA LEU A 321 22.44 16.91 -24.89
C LEU A 321 23.56 17.44 -23.99
N SER A 322 24.13 18.60 -24.35
CA SER A 322 24.88 19.39 -23.40
C SER A 322 23.98 19.95 -22.30
N PRO A 323 24.52 20.34 -21.15
CA PRO A 323 23.72 20.97 -20.11
C PRO A 323 22.96 22.22 -20.58
N GLN A 324 23.55 23.01 -21.47
CA GLN A 324 22.93 24.20 -22.04
C GLN A 324 21.74 23.85 -22.95
N GLU A 325 21.91 22.82 -23.81
CA GLU A 325 20.82 22.34 -24.68
C GLU A 325 19.68 21.73 -23.85
N PHE A 326 20.02 20.98 -22.77
CA PHE A 326 19.01 20.45 -21.86
C PHE A 326 18.22 21.57 -21.16
N MET A 327 18.89 22.59 -20.65
CA MET A 327 18.23 23.76 -20.05
C MET A 327 17.33 24.49 -21.05
N ALA A 328 17.78 24.69 -22.29
CA ALA A 328 16.98 25.31 -23.35
C ALA A 328 15.73 24.48 -23.71
N ALA A 329 15.86 23.13 -23.73
CA ALA A 329 14.70 22.24 -23.95
C ALA A 329 13.68 22.31 -22.79
N LEU A 330 14.16 22.45 -21.54
CA LEU A 330 13.28 22.64 -20.40
C LEU A 330 12.48 23.95 -20.46
N GLU A 331 13.07 25.00 -21.00
CA GLU A 331 12.40 26.30 -21.13
C GLU A 331 11.22 26.28 -22.12
N GLU A 332 11.06 25.26 -22.94
CA GLU A 332 9.86 25.12 -23.79
C GLU A 332 8.59 24.95 -22.95
N ASP A 333 8.63 24.06 -21.94
CA ASP A 333 7.46 23.68 -21.15
C ASP A 333 7.47 24.25 -19.73
N PHE A 334 8.62 24.74 -19.25
CA PHE A 334 8.77 25.23 -17.87
C PHE A 334 9.27 26.71 -17.84
N VAL A 335 8.91 27.39 -16.77
CA VAL A 335 9.60 28.60 -16.32
C VAL A 335 10.76 28.15 -15.46
N VAL A 336 12.00 28.39 -15.93
CA VAL A 336 13.22 27.95 -15.27
C VAL A 336 13.85 29.14 -14.54
N LEU A 337 14.09 28.99 -13.22
CA LEU A 337 14.70 30.04 -12.41
C LEU A 337 15.89 29.46 -11.61
N PRO A 338 17.09 30.02 -11.71
CA PRO A 338 18.24 29.60 -10.91
C PRO A 338 17.98 29.86 -9.42
N LYS A 339 18.43 28.92 -8.56
CA LYS A 339 18.35 29.00 -7.10
C LYS A 339 19.74 28.99 -6.45
N GLY A 340 20.79 28.77 -7.23
CA GLY A 340 22.18 28.72 -6.76
C GLY A 340 22.53 27.39 -6.10
N VAL A 341 23.47 27.42 -5.16
CA VAL A 341 24.05 26.23 -4.54
C VAL A 341 23.27 25.67 -3.35
N ASP A 342 22.38 26.47 -2.77
CA ASP A 342 21.56 26.04 -1.64
C ASP A 342 20.39 25.16 -2.09
N ILE A 343 20.09 24.14 -1.31
CA ILE A 343 19.01 23.19 -1.62
C ILE A 343 17.69 23.93 -1.81
N TYR A 344 17.10 23.78 -2.98
CA TYR A 344 15.77 24.26 -3.29
C TYR A 344 14.77 23.11 -3.26
N ARG A 345 13.71 23.24 -2.46
CA ARG A 345 12.59 22.29 -2.40
C ARG A 345 11.42 22.81 -3.23
N PRO A 346 10.71 21.93 -3.96
CA PRO A 346 9.48 22.30 -4.65
C PRO A 346 8.51 23.04 -3.73
N ALA A 347 7.98 24.17 -4.17
CA ALA A 347 7.13 25.02 -3.34
C ALA A 347 5.64 24.62 -3.35
N GLY A 348 5.22 23.80 -4.31
CA GLY A 348 3.84 23.35 -4.49
C GLY A 348 3.68 22.53 -5.75
N LEU A 349 2.44 22.18 -6.09
CA LEU A 349 2.11 21.42 -7.31
C LEU A 349 2.64 22.13 -8.56
N HIS A 350 3.10 21.35 -9.54
CA HIS A 350 3.68 21.78 -10.82
C HIS A 350 4.97 22.60 -10.69
N ASN A 351 5.56 22.58 -9.49
CA ASN A 351 6.87 23.14 -9.24
C ASN A 351 7.84 21.99 -8.87
N PHE A 352 8.95 21.92 -9.59
CA PHE A 352 9.98 20.90 -9.44
C PHE A 352 11.30 21.56 -9.08
N SER A 353 12.20 20.78 -8.48
CA SER A 353 13.60 21.19 -8.35
C SER A 353 14.45 20.37 -9.32
N LEU A 354 15.36 21.03 -10.01
CA LEU A 354 16.42 20.40 -10.77
C LEU A 354 17.76 20.70 -10.11
N TYR A 355 18.59 19.68 -9.92
CA TYR A 355 19.99 19.83 -9.58
C TYR A 355 20.86 19.41 -10.76
N LEU A 356 21.67 20.34 -11.27
CA LEU A 356 22.50 20.17 -12.45
C LEU A 356 23.80 20.96 -12.29
N GLN A 357 24.96 20.32 -12.52
CA GLN A 357 26.28 20.98 -12.50
C GLN A 357 26.56 21.83 -11.25
N GLY A 358 26.17 21.34 -10.06
CA GLY A 358 26.44 22.03 -8.80
C GLY A 358 25.42 23.10 -8.40
N GLU A 359 24.38 23.33 -9.21
CA GLU A 359 23.38 24.37 -8.96
C GLU A 359 21.95 23.79 -8.93
N TRP A 360 21.09 24.41 -8.12
CA TRP A 360 19.67 24.14 -8.06
C TRP A 360 18.89 25.13 -8.92
N TYR A 361 17.84 24.62 -9.56
CA TYR A 361 16.89 25.39 -10.36
C TYR A 361 15.47 25.06 -9.93
N SER A 362 14.59 26.08 -9.97
CA SER A 362 13.14 25.88 -9.87
C SER A 362 12.59 25.74 -11.29
N LEU A 363 11.84 24.67 -11.52
CA LEU A 363 11.09 24.44 -12.76
C LEU A 363 9.62 24.56 -12.45
N THR A 364 8.90 25.51 -13.02
CA THR A 364 7.44 25.62 -12.89
C THR A 364 6.80 25.32 -14.23
N ALA A 365 5.98 24.27 -14.30
CA ALA A 365 5.30 23.88 -15.54
C ALA A 365 4.39 25.03 -16.02
N LYS A 366 4.45 25.34 -17.32
CA LYS A 366 3.63 26.38 -17.91
C LYS A 366 2.17 25.93 -18.02
N PRO A 367 1.19 26.81 -17.83
CA PRO A 367 -0.21 26.49 -18.05
C PRO A 367 -0.45 25.91 -19.47
N GLY A 368 -1.21 24.82 -19.56
CA GLY A 368 -1.54 24.15 -20.82
C GLY A 368 -0.50 23.13 -21.30
N THR A 369 0.60 22.90 -20.57
CA THR A 369 1.57 21.83 -20.87
C THR A 369 1.21 20.50 -20.22
N TYR A 370 0.23 20.46 -19.35
CA TYR A 370 -0.30 19.27 -18.67
C TYR A 370 -1.83 19.30 -18.67
N ASP A 371 -2.45 18.11 -18.49
CA ASP A 371 -3.92 17.96 -18.43
C ASP A 371 -4.40 18.07 -16.98
N ASP A 372 -4.88 19.27 -16.59
CA ASP A 372 -5.44 19.57 -15.28
C ASP A 372 -6.86 19.03 -15.06
N THR A 373 -7.50 18.49 -16.11
CA THR A 373 -8.82 17.86 -16.06
C THR A 373 -8.74 16.36 -15.79
N CYS A 374 -7.58 15.74 -16.03
CA CYS A 374 -7.31 14.32 -15.80
C CYS A 374 -6.68 14.09 -14.42
N PRO A 375 -7.26 13.27 -13.54
CA PRO A 375 -6.70 13.00 -12.21
C PRO A 375 -5.26 12.45 -12.22
N ILE A 376 -4.86 11.78 -13.29
CA ILE A 376 -3.48 11.28 -13.49
C ILE A 376 -2.62 12.33 -14.20
N GLY A 377 -3.17 13.00 -15.22
CA GLY A 377 -2.46 14.01 -16.01
C GLY A 377 -1.96 15.21 -15.18
N VAL A 378 -2.70 15.54 -14.12
CA VAL A 378 -2.38 16.65 -13.20
C VAL A 378 -1.29 16.30 -12.19
N LEU A 379 -0.90 15.03 -12.04
CA LEU A 379 0.14 14.64 -11.08
C LEU A 379 1.53 15.10 -11.54
N ASP A 380 2.29 15.66 -10.61
CA ASP A 380 3.68 16.08 -10.86
C ASP A 380 4.54 14.95 -11.43
N VAL A 381 4.33 13.70 -10.98
CA VAL A 381 5.02 12.54 -11.52
C VAL A 381 4.69 12.30 -12.99
N THR A 382 3.46 12.53 -13.42
CA THR A 382 3.04 12.42 -14.83
C THR A 382 3.64 13.57 -15.64
N VAL A 383 3.49 14.80 -15.18
CA VAL A 383 4.06 15.99 -15.83
C VAL A 383 5.55 15.84 -16.05
N LEU A 384 6.30 15.42 -15.01
CA LEU A 384 7.74 15.18 -15.12
C LEU A 384 8.07 14.04 -16.09
N SER A 385 7.30 12.95 -16.04
CA SER A 385 7.52 11.80 -16.92
C SER A 385 7.31 12.15 -18.38
N ASP A 386 6.24 12.86 -18.70
CA ASP A 386 5.88 13.19 -20.08
C ASP A 386 6.78 14.29 -20.66
N LEU A 387 7.00 15.38 -19.90
CA LEU A 387 7.67 16.55 -20.41
C LEU A 387 9.21 16.50 -20.31
N ILE A 388 9.75 15.79 -19.31
CA ILE A 388 11.21 15.72 -19.11
C ILE A 388 11.73 14.34 -19.46
N LEU A 389 11.21 13.26 -18.84
CA LEU A 389 11.80 11.95 -18.99
C LEU A 389 11.54 11.35 -20.39
N ASP A 390 10.33 11.45 -20.92
CA ASP A 390 10.05 10.97 -22.29
C ASP A 390 10.45 11.98 -23.35
N LYS A 391 9.87 13.20 -23.32
CA LYS A 391 10.03 14.20 -24.39
C LYS A 391 11.50 14.61 -24.59
N ILE A 392 12.24 14.91 -23.53
CA ILE A 392 13.62 15.43 -23.60
C ILE A 392 14.63 14.28 -23.50
N LEU A 393 14.48 13.40 -22.49
CA LEU A 393 15.47 12.37 -22.19
C LEU A 393 15.23 11.05 -22.92
N GLY A 394 14.06 10.87 -23.58
CA GLY A 394 13.71 9.66 -24.32
C GLY A 394 13.50 8.41 -23.43
N ILE A 395 13.23 8.61 -22.13
CA ILE A 395 12.98 7.54 -21.16
C ILE A 395 11.47 7.27 -21.10
N LYS A 396 11.01 6.28 -21.87
CA LYS A 396 9.57 5.97 -22.03
C LYS A 396 8.99 5.03 -20.99
N ASP A 397 9.73 4.04 -20.55
CA ASP A 397 9.28 3.09 -19.52
C ASP A 397 10.19 3.15 -18.29
N LEU A 398 9.67 3.78 -17.25
CA LEU A 398 10.36 3.96 -15.97
C LEU A 398 10.60 2.66 -15.20
N ARG A 399 9.90 1.56 -15.55
CA ARG A 399 10.01 0.27 -14.84
C ARG A 399 11.19 -0.56 -15.33
N THR A 400 11.62 -0.31 -16.56
CA THR A 400 12.64 -1.11 -17.24
C THR A 400 13.89 -0.31 -17.63
N SER A 401 13.82 1.04 -17.59
CA SER A 401 14.94 1.88 -17.94
C SER A 401 16.01 1.90 -16.86
N GLU A 402 17.24 1.58 -17.22
CA GLU A 402 18.42 1.69 -16.36
C GLU A 402 19.01 3.12 -16.33
N ARG A 403 18.47 4.06 -17.13
CA ARG A 403 18.94 5.44 -17.21
C ARG A 403 18.31 6.36 -16.17
N VAL A 404 17.29 5.90 -15.45
CA VAL A 404 16.63 6.61 -14.35
C VAL A 404 16.65 5.75 -13.10
N ASP A 405 16.87 6.40 -11.95
CA ASP A 405 16.72 5.76 -10.65
C ASP A 405 15.90 6.65 -9.71
N PHE A 406 15.45 6.08 -8.60
CA PHE A 406 14.46 6.67 -7.71
C PHE A 406 15.02 6.88 -6.31
N VAL A 407 14.77 8.05 -5.73
CA VAL A 407 15.24 8.41 -4.38
C VAL A 407 14.04 8.79 -3.53
N GLY A 408 13.70 7.95 -2.54
CA GLY A 408 12.63 8.25 -1.58
C GLY A 408 12.95 9.45 -0.71
N GLY A 409 11.95 10.27 -0.42
CA GLY A 409 12.07 11.53 0.32
C GLY A 409 12.71 11.41 1.71
N ILE A 410 12.68 10.20 2.31
CA ILE A 410 13.36 9.93 3.59
C ILE A 410 14.87 10.16 3.52
N ARG A 411 15.49 10.03 2.35
CA ARG A 411 16.93 10.26 2.13
C ARG A 411 17.28 11.75 2.01
N GLY A 412 16.27 12.62 1.86
CA GLY A 412 16.45 14.05 1.69
C GLY A 412 17.00 14.45 0.31
N LEU A 413 17.02 15.77 0.05
CA LEU A 413 17.54 16.32 -1.22
C LEU A 413 19.07 16.34 -1.23
N GLU A 414 19.72 16.21 -0.09
CA GLU A 414 21.16 16.04 0.05
C GLU A 414 21.66 14.81 -0.70
N GLU A 415 20.88 13.72 -0.69
CA GLU A 415 21.22 12.51 -1.43
C GLU A 415 21.18 12.75 -2.96
N LEU A 416 20.24 13.54 -3.44
CA LEU A 416 20.19 13.94 -4.85
C LEU A 416 21.46 14.67 -5.28
N ARG A 417 21.86 15.66 -4.48
CA ARG A 417 23.11 16.40 -4.69
C ARG A 417 24.32 15.47 -4.66
N ARG A 418 24.43 14.62 -3.64
CA ARG A 418 25.54 13.65 -3.50
C ARG A 418 25.69 12.78 -4.75
N ARG A 419 24.61 12.24 -5.29
CA ARG A 419 24.65 11.35 -6.45
C ARG A 419 25.04 12.04 -7.74
N VAL A 420 24.72 13.32 -7.89
CA VAL A 420 25.15 14.14 -9.04
C VAL A 420 26.61 14.60 -8.87
N ASP A 421 26.97 15.10 -7.70
CA ASP A 421 28.33 15.62 -7.43
C ASP A 421 29.39 14.49 -7.49
N SER A 422 29.02 13.25 -7.15
CA SER A 422 29.92 12.08 -7.28
C SER A 422 30.11 11.63 -8.73
N GLY A 423 29.35 12.17 -9.69
CA GLY A 423 29.35 11.69 -11.08
C GLY A 423 28.59 10.39 -11.32
N GLU A 424 27.90 9.86 -10.32
CA GLU A 424 27.03 8.69 -10.46
C GLU A 424 25.84 8.99 -11.39
N MET A 425 25.32 10.21 -11.28
CA MET A 425 24.17 10.73 -12.06
C MET A 425 24.51 12.06 -12.71
N ALA A 426 23.90 12.33 -13.87
CA ALA A 426 24.08 13.59 -14.58
C ALA A 426 23.19 14.72 -14.04
N ALA A 427 21.98 14.38 -13.59
CA ALA A 427 21.04 15.36 -13.03
C ALA A 427 20.09 14.69 -12.03
N ALA A 428 19.50 15.50 -11.15
CA ALA A 428 18.49 15.07 -10.21
C ALA A 428 17.25 16.00 -10.26
N LEU A 429 16.06 15.38 -10.09
CA LEU A 429 14.77 16.04 -10.17
C LEU A 429 13.97 15.70 -8.90
N ALA A 430 13.62 16.74 -8.12
CA ALA A 430 12.75 16.60 -6.97
C ALA A 430 11.32 17.05 -7.32
N LEU A 431 10.34 16.29 -6.78
CA LEU A 431 8.92 16.51 -6.99
C LEU A 431 8.27 17.06 -5.73
N TYR A 432 7.15 17.74 -5.89
CA TYR A 432 6.25 17.99 -4.78
C TYR A 432 5.48 16.69 -4.42
N PRO A 433 5.35 16.30 -3.14
CA PRO A 433 4.72 15.04 -2.78
C PRO A 433 3.23 15.02 -3.12
N VAL A 434 2.74 13.87 -3.56
CA VAL A 434 1.31 13.62 -3.77
C VAL A 434 0.58 13.70 -2.43
N SER A 435 -0.60 14.30 -2.41
CA SER A 435 -1.43 14.36 -1.20
C SER A 435 -2.24 13.07 -1.01
N MET A 436 -2.61 12.76 0.24
CA MET A 436 -3.54 11.66 0.54
C MET A 436 -4.88 11.83 -0.18
N LYS A 437 -5.35 13.09 -0.36
CA LYS A 437 -6.57 13.36 -1.14
C LYS A 437 -6.43 12.94 -2.59
N GLN A 438 -5.34 13.27 -3.27
CA GLN A 438 -5.10 12.84 -4.66
C GLN A 438 -5.04 11.31 -4.77
N LEU A 439 -4.39 10.62 -3.82
CA LEU A 439 -4.34 9.16 -3.78
C LEU A 439 -5.76 8.57 -3.68
N VAL A 440 -6.56 9.05 -2.74
CA VAL A 440 -7.95 8.60 -2.52
C VAL A 440 -8.81 8.86 -3.76
N ASP A 441 -8.79 10.08 -4.31
CA ASP A 441 -9.56 10.45 -5.50
C ASP A 441 -9.22 9.56 -6.71
N ILE A 442 -7.93 9.28 -6.92
CA ILE A 442 -7.47 8.42 -8.03
C ILE A 442 -7.89 6.98 -7.81
N ALA A 443 -7.69 6.44 -6.61
CA ALA A 443 -8.07 5.07 -6.28
C ALA A 443 -9.58 4.86 -6.36
N ASP A 444 -10.40 5.85 -6.00
CA ASP A 444 -11.87 5.79 -6.11
C ASP A 444 -12.37 5.80 -7.55
N THR A 445 -11.66 6.45 -8.46
CA THR A 445 -11.99 6.41 -9.89
C THR A 445 -11.52 5.12 -10.57
N GLY A 446 -10.80 4.23 -9.87
CA GLY A 446 -10.22 3.01 -10.41
C GLY A 446 -9.02 3.26 -11.34
N ASN A 447 -8.47 4.45 -11.32
CA ASN A 447 -7.25 4.81 -12.04
C ASN A 447 -6.01 4.31 -11.31
N ILE A 448 -4.92 4.18 -12.05
CA ILE A 448 -3.62 3.73 -11.54
C ILE A 448 -2.61 4.85 -11.71
N MET A 449 -1.85 5.11 -10.66
CA MET A 449 -0.74 6.07 -10.68
C MET A 449 0.46 5.52 -11.46
N PRO A 450 1.30 6.38 -12.03
CA PRO A 450 2.62 5.97 -12.50
C PRO A 450 3.43 5.26 -11.41
N PRO A 451 4.39 4.39 -11.77
CA PRO A 451 5.20 3.68 -10.77
C PRO A 451 6.02 4.68 -9.94
N LYS A 452 6.26 4.31 -8.67
CA LYS A 452 7.08 5.10 -7.75
C LYS A 452 6.55 6.53 -7.55
N THR A 453 5.24 6.65 -7.36
CA THR A 453 4.54 7.93 -7.09
C THR A 453 4.44 8.21 -5.59
N THR A 454 4.27 7.18 -4.77
CA THR A 454 4.03 7.32 -3.33
C THR A 454 5.16 6.71 -2.51
N TRP A 455 5.55 7.39 -1.43
CA TRP A 455 6.47 6.90 -0.42
C TRP A 455 5.90 7.20 0.96
N PHE A 456 5.54 6.16 1.70
CA PHE A 456 5.00 6.27 3.05
C PHE A 456 6.08 6.03 4.10
N GLU A 457 6.12 6.91 5.10
CA GLU A 457 6.94 6.77 6.31
C GLU A 457 6.10 7.07 7.56
N PRO A 458 6.41 6.43 8.69
CA PRO A 458 7.39 5.35 8.85
C PRO A 458 6.92 4.05 8.17
N LYS A 459 7.89 3.23 7.73
CA LYS A 459 7.58 1.88 7.25
C LYS A 459 7.11 1.01 8.41
N LEU A 460 6.08 0.19 8.18
CA LEU A 460 5.61 -0.76 9.19
C LEU A 460 6.73 -1.72 9.60
N ARG A 461 6.78 -2.07 10.88
CA ARG A 461 7.68 -3.15 11.32
C ARG A 461 6.98 -4.49 11.14
N SER A 462 7.72 -5.44 10.58
CA SER A 462 7.33 -6.84 10.47
C SER A 462 7.71 -7.61 11.75
N GLY A 463 7.01 -8.71 12.06
CA GLY A 463 7.33 -9.56 13.21
C GLY A 463 6.74 -9.12 14.55
N LEU A 464 5.94 -8.05 14.59
CA LEU A 464 5.20 -7.67 15.79
C LEU A 464 3.99 -8.57 16.02
N VAL A 465 3.29 -8.86 14.95
CA VAL A 465 2.16 -9.79 14.88
C VAL A 465 2.21 -10.47 13.52
N ILE A 466 1.88 -11.75 13.47
CA ILE A 466 1.84 -12.59 12.27
C ILE A 466 0.47 -13.26 12.24
N HIS A 467 -0.15 -13.40 11.06
CA HIS A 467 -1.41 -14.09 10.86
C HIS A 467 -1.19 -15.43 10.18
N LYS A 468 -1.57 -16.54 10.84
CA LYS A 468 -1.55 -17.88 10.28
C LYS A 468 -2.81 -18.16 9.47
N LEU A 469 -2.67 -18.88 8.36
CA LEU A 469 -3.77 -19.19 7.43
C LEU A 469 -4.47 -20.53 7.71
N SER A 470 -4.03 -21.26 8.74
CA SER A 470 -4.61 -22.53 9.20
C SER A 470 -4.58 -22.62 10.72
#